data_9c5636588e5cdf0f40a908d521180393
#
_entry.id   9c5636588e5cdf0f40a908d521180393
#
_cell.length_a   1.000
_cell.length_b   1.000
_cell.length_c   1.000
_cell.angle_alpha   90.00
_cell.angle_beta   90.00
_cell.angle_gamma   90.00
#
_symmetry.space_group_name_H-M   'P 1'
#
loop_
_entity.id
_entity.type
_entity.pdbx_description
1 polymer ?
#
loop_
_entity_poly.entity_id
_entity_poly.type
_entity_poly.pdbx_seq_one_letter_code
_entity_poly.pdbx_strand_id
1 'polypeptide(L)'
;AKRGIELCAVHFASPPYTSELAEMKVMDLLKKVARYSGVITTYVVPFTELQEAIRDYCPEEYFTIIMRRLMMKLSQKVAEMQNCTALITGESVGQVASQTMYALACTDCAASMPVFRPCIGMDKEEIIAISRKIDTFDISIQPYEDCCTVFTPKHPKTRPHLDDVIKAEQKIPDLDSMLQKALDDVKKVIIK
;
A
#
# COMPACT_ATOMS: atom_id res chain seq x y z
N ALA A 1 -4.37 -16.65 2.79
CA ALA A 1 -4.54 -17.57 3.93
C ALA A 1 -5.65 -18.60 3.68
N LYS A 2 -6.88 -18.19 3.42
CA LYS A 2 -8.05 -19.10 3.21
C LYS A 2 -7.81 -20.19 2.16
N ARG A 3 -6.95 -19.95 1.18
CA ARG A 3 -6.64 -20.89 0.09
C ARG A 3 -5.33 -21.69 0.30
N GLY A 4 -4.70 -21.55 1.48
CA GLY A 4 -3.43 -22.20 1.77
C GLY A 4 -2.24 -21.68 0.95
N ILE A 5 -2.33 -20.43 0.46
CA ILE A 5 -1.25 -19.79 -0.28
C ILE A 5 -0.27 -19.19 0.74
N GLU A 6 1.01 -19.41 0.51
CA GLU A 6 2.07 -18.74 1.28
C GLU A 6 2.03 -17.23 1.07
N LEU A 7 2.17 -16.48 2.16
CA LEU A 7 2.05 -15.03 2.16
C LEU A 7 3.35 -14.36 2.59
N CYS A 8 3.73 -13.28 1.89
CA CYS A 8 4.58 -12.24 2.44
C CYS A 8 3.80 -10.91 2.52
N ALA A 9 4.28 -10.01 3.37
CA ALA A 9 3.66 -8.71 3.55
C ALA A 9 4.65 -7.60 3.22
N VAL A 10 4.13 -6.49 2.67
CA VAL A 10 4.87 -5.24 2.48
C VAL A 10 4.18 -4.16 3.29
N HIS A 11 4.95 -3.45 4.10
CA HIS A 11 4.49 -2.28 4.84
C HIS A 11 5.36 -1.08 4.45
N PHE A 12 4.73 0.07 4.18
CA PHE A 12 5.42 1.31 3.86
C PHE A 12 5.47 2.20 5.10
N ALA A 13 6.68 2.50 5.56
CA ALA A 13 6.91 3.33 6.74
C ALA A 13 7.44 4.72 6.35
N SER A 14 6.88 5.77 6.95
CA SER A 14 7.25 7.16 6.65
C SER A 14 7.58 7.97 7.91
N PRO A 15 8.60 7.57 8.69
CA PRO A 15 9.06 8.39 9.79
C PRO A 15 9.64 9.73 9.27
N PRO A 16 9.49 10.88 9.97
CA PRO A 16 8.79 11.02 11.26
C PRO A 16 7.27 11.19 11.16
N TYR A 17 6.70 11.14 9.97
CA TYR A 17 5.26 11.38 9.74
C TYR A 17 4.38 10.24 10.27
N THR A 18 4.87 9.00 10.24
CA THR A 18 4.20 7.86 10.87
C THR A 18 4.96 7.45 12.14
N SER A 19 4.20 7.08 13.17
CA SER A 19 4.78 6.68 14.46
C SER A 19 5.21 5.21 14.47
N GLU A 20 6.10 4.84 15.40
CA GLU A 20 6.42 3.44 15.68
C GLU A 20 5.16 2.63 16.08
N LEU A 21 4.18 3.26 16.72
CA LEU A 21 2.92 2.63 17.07
C LEU A 21 2.08 2.24 15.84
N ALA A 22 2.20 2.98 14.75
CA ALA A 22 1.58 2.62 13.47
C ALA A 22 2.22 1.34 12.89
N GLU A 23 3.56 1.22 12.92
CA GLU A 23 4.26 -0.01 12.52
C GLU A 23 3.88 -1.19 13.45
N MET A 24 3.85 -0.98 14.77
CA MET A 24 3.43 -2.00 15.72
C MET A 24 2.01 -2.49 15.47
N LYS A 25 1.06 -1.59 15.19
CA LYS A 25 -0.32 -1.94 14.79
C LYS A 25 -0.33 -2.91 13.62
N VAL A 26 0.48 -2.66 12.58
CA VAL A 26 0.58 -3.54 11.41
C VAL A 26 1.16 -4.90 11.80
N MET A 27 2.21 -4.94 12.63
CA MET A 27 2.80 -6.21 13.09
C MET A 27 1.80 -7.03 13.90
N ASP A 28 0.98 -6.40 14.74
CA ASP A 28 -0.05 -7.09 15.52
C ASP A 28 -1.20 -7.61 14.65
N LEU A 29 -1.60 -6.88 13.61
CA LEU A 29 -2.54 -7.37 12.60
C LEU A 29 -1.97 -8.59 11.86
N LEU A 30 -0.71 -8.55 11.47
CA LEU A 30 -0.04 -9.68 10.80
C LEU A 30 0.07 -10.91 11.68
N LYS A 31 0.30 -10.77 12.99
CA LYS A 31 0.24 -11.90 13.96
C LYS A 31 -1.14 -12.58 13.96
N LYS A 32 -2.22 -11.78 13.85
CA LYS A 32 -3.57 -12.36 13.73
C LYS A 32 -3.74 -13.13 12.42
N VAL A 33 -3.23 -12.59 11.31
CA VAL A 33 -3.29 -13.27 10.01
C VAL A 33 -2.41 -14.52 9.99
N ALA A 34 -1.25 -14.50 10.65
CA ALA A 34 -0.33 -15.64 10.74
C ALA A 34 -0.97 -16.89 11.37
N ARG A 35 -1.99 -16.74 12.21
CA ARG A 35 -2.77 -17.88 12.75
C ARG A 35 -3.45 -18.71 11.65
N TYR A 36 -3.70 -18.09 10.49
CA TYR A 36 -4.40 -18.74 9.37
C TYR A 36 -3.45 -19.13 8.22
N SER A 37 -2.33 -18.40 8.06
CA SER A 37 -1.39 -18.62 6.95
C SER A 37 -0.06 -19.24 7.37
N GLY A 38 0.20 -19.35 8.67
CA GLY A 38 1.53 -19.68 9.17
C GLY A 38 2.46 -18.48 9.17
N VAL A 39 3.75 -18.70 9.12
CA VAL A 39 4.79 -17.67 9.19
C VAL A 39 4.65 -16.69 8.02
N ILE A 40 4.67 -15.38 8.33
CA ILE A 40 4.64 -14.31 7.33
C ILE A 40 5.96 -13.53 7.38
N THR A 41 6.69 -13.51 6.29
CA THR A 41 7.83 -12.60 6.14
C THR A 41 7.30 -11.22 5.73
N THR A 42 7.61 -10.21 6.52
CA THR A 42 7.17 -8.82 6.32
C THR A 42 8.35 -7.95 5.91
N TYR A 43 8.17 -7.16 4.87
CA TYR A 43 9.13 -6.21 4.33
C TYR A 43 8.65 -4.80 4.66
N VAL A 44 9.38 -4.10 5.54
CA VAL A 44 9.13 -2.71 5.88
C VAL A 44 9.98 -1.84 4.96
N VAL A 45 9.32 -1.14 4.06
CA VAL A 45 9.94 -0.30 3.03
C VAL A 45 9.94 1.14 3.50
N PRO A 46 11.09 1.82 3.62
CA PRO A 46 11.13 3.26 3.92
C PRO A 46 10.55 4.05 2.75
N PHE A 47 9.60 4.93 3.05
CA PHE A 47 8.83 5.60 2.00
C PHE A 47 8.81 7.13 2.13
N THR A 48 9.44 7.70 3.15
CA THR A 48 9.45 9.14 3.45
C THR A 48 9.94 9.98 2.28
N GLU A 49 11.15 9.68 1.76
CA GLU A 49 11.77 10.46 0.68
C GLU A 49 10.90 10.46 -0.59
N LEU A 50 10.28 9.33 -0.91
CA LEU A 50 9.37 9.23 -2.06
C LEU A 50 8.11 10.06 -1.86
N GLN A 51 7.53 10.09 -0.65
CA GLN A 51 6.37 10.94 -0.35
C GLN A 51 6.70 12.41 -0.44
N GLU A 52 7.85 12.82 0.10
CA GLU A 52 8.33 14.19 0.01
C GLU A 52 8.58 14.60 -1.44
N ALA A 53 9.19 13.74 -2.24
CA ALA A 53 9.40 13.98 -3.66
C ALA A 53 8.07 14.13 -4.43
N ILE A 54 7.06 13.31 -4.13
CA ILE A 54 5.73 13.48 -4.75
C ILE A 54 5.14 14.85 -4.35
N ARG A 55 5.20 15.22 -3.08
CA ARG A 55 4.72 16.51 -2.58
C ARG A 55 5.39 17.70 -3.29
N ASP A 56 6.70 17.61 -3.47
CA ASP A 56 7.51 18.73 -3.94
C ASP A 56 7.49 18.89 -5.47
N TYR A 57 7.32 17.78 -6.21
CA TYR A 57 7.43 17.79 -7.69
C TYR A 57 6.13 17.50 -8.44
N CYS A 58 5.11 16.93 -7.79
CA CYS A 58 3.88 16.55 -8.46
C CYS A 58 2.70 17.48 -8.08
N PRO A 59 1.70 17.63 -8.97
CA PRO A 59 0.47 18.33 -8.62
C PRO A 59 -0.24 17.65 -7.45
N GLU A 60 -0.70 18.44 -6.46
CA GLU A 60 -1.34 17.98 -5.24
C GLU A 60 -2.50 16.99 -5.52
N GLU A 61 -3.31 17.28 -6.52
CA GLU A 61 -4.48 16.45 -6.87
C GLU A 61 -4.13 15.00 -7.27
N TYR A 62 -2.90 14.73 -7.73
CA TYR A 62 -2.41 13.40 -8.09
C TYR A 62 -1.59 12.72 -7.00
N PHE A 63 -1.34 13.39 -5.87
CA PHE A 63 -0.47 12.88 -4.81
C PHE A 63 -0.79 11.42 -4.45
N THR A 64 -2.01 11.14 -4.03
CA THR A 64 -2.40 9.80 -3.56
C THR A 64 -2.30 8.74 -4.67
N ILE A 65 -2.61 9.11 -5.91
CA ILE A 65 -2.56 8.17 -7.05
C ILE A 65 -1.10 7.82 -7.37
N ILE A 66 -0.22 8.82 -7.46
CA ILE A 66 1.22 8.61 -7.73
C ILE A 66 1.84 7.82 -6.58
N MET A 67 1.56 8.18 -5.34
CA MET A 67 2.01 7.44 -4.15
C MET A 67 1.65 5.95 -4.25
N ARG A 68 0.41 5.63 -4.56
CA ARG A 68 -0.05 4.24 -4.71
C ARG A 68 0.62 3.52 -5.87
N ARG A 69 0.88 4.22 -6.97
CA ARG A 69 1.63 3.67 -8.11
C ARG A 69 3.06 3.29 -7.72
N LEU A 70 3.75 4.16 -6.97
CA LEU A 70 5.10 3.86 -6.46
C LEU A 70 5.08 2.70 -5.47
N MET A 71 4.07 2.63 -4.60
CA MET A 71 3.86 1.48 -3.71
C MET A 71 3.66 0.18 -4.49
N MET A 72 2.89 0.19 -5.58
CA MET A 72 2.70 -0.99 -6.43
C MET A 72 4.00 -1.41 -7.11
N LYS A 73 4.79 -0.47 -7.65
CA LYS A 73 6.12 -0.76 -8.23
C LYS A 73 7.06 -1.41 -7.22
N LEU A 74 7.17 -0.84 -6.02
CA LEU A 74 8.00 -1.39 -4.94
C LEU A 74 7.49 -2.75 -4.46
N SER A 75 6.17 -2.91 -4.30
CA SER A 75 5.57 -4.19 -3.91
C SER A 75 5.86 -5.28 -4.94
N GLN A 76 5.81 -4.96 -6.25
CA GLN A 76 6.19 -5.90 -7.29
C GLN A 76 7.66 -6.31 -7.19
N LYS A 77 8.57 -5.34 -6.97
CA LYS A 77 9.99 -5.65 -6.80
C LYS A 77 10.26 -6.58 -5.61
N VAL A 78 9.63 -6.31 -4.48
CA VAL A 78 9.69 -7.20 -3.31
C VAL A 78 9.10 -8.58 -3.63
N ALA A 79 7.97 -8.64 -4.35
CA ALA A 79 7.35 -9.89 -4.77
C ALA A 79 8.27 -10.71 -5.69
N GLU A 80 8.92 -10.07 -6.67
CA GLU A 80 9.92 -10.70 -7.56
C GLU A 80 11.10 -11.28 -6.78
N MET A 81 11.64 -10.53 -5.80
CA MET A 81 12.74 -10.99 -4.94
C MET A 81 12.34 -12.21 -4.09
N GLN A 82 11.05 -12.39 -3.79
CA GLN A 82 10.52 -13.47 -2.97
C GLN A 82 9.84 -14.58 -3.79
N ASN A 83 9.96 -14.54 -5.12
CA ASN A 83 9.30 -15.48 -6.04
C ASN A 83 7.78 -15.51 -5.89
N CYS A 84 7.16 -14.42 -5.44
CA CYS A 84 5.72 -14.28 -5.44
C CYS A 84 5.21 -14.02 -6.86
N THR A 85 4.02 -14.54 -7.16
CA THR A 85 3.43 -14.48 -8.51
C THR A 85 2.26 -13.52 -8.64
N ALA A 86 1.84 -12.89 -7.53
CA ALA A 86 0.74 -11.94 -7.50
C ALA A 86 0.87 -10.97 -6.32
N LEU A 87 0.22 -9.82 -6.45
CA LEU A 87 0.00 -8.86 -5.37
C LEU A 87 -1.43 -9.00 -4.83
N ILE A 88 -1.61 -8.68 -3.56
CA ILE A 88 -2.93 -8.61 -2.91
C ILE A 88 -3.08 -7.25 -2.26
N THR A 89 -4.19 -6.55 -2.54
CA THR A 89 -4.51 -5.26 -1.93
C THR A 89 -5.89 -5.28 -1.30
N GLY A 90 -6.11 -4.44 -0.28
CA GLY A 90 -7.38 -4.30 0.43
C GLY A 90 -8.32 -3.25 -0.17
N GLU A 91 -8.22 -2.94 -1.45
CA GLU A 91 -9.02 -1.92 -2.11
C GLU A 91 -10.49 -2.33 -2.23
N SER A 92 -11.39 -1.34 -2.06
CA SER A 92 -12.82 -1.46 -2.34
C SER A 92 -13.29 -0.26 -3.16
N VAL A 93 -14.05 -0.51 -4.23
CA VAL A 93 -14.51 0.56 -5.15
C VAL A 93 -15.38 1.56 -4.41
N GLY A 94 -15.05 2.85 -4.55
CA GLY A 94 -15.86 3.95 -4.03
C GLY A 94 -15.68 4.25 -2.53
N GLN A 95 -14.84 3.52 -1.81
CA GLN A 95 -14.60 3.77 -0.38
C GLN A 95 -13.92 5.11 -0.13
N VAL A 96 -12.96 5.47 -0.97
CA VAL A 96 -12.21 6.74 -0.92
C VAL A 96 -11.94 7.27 -2.32
N ALA A 97 -11.57 8.53 -2.43
CA ALA A 97 -11.34 9.22 -3.71
C ALA A 97 -10.30 8.53 -4.60
N SER A 98 -9.31 7.86 -4.02
CA SER A 98 -8.27 7.10 -4.74
C SER A 98 -8.70 5.68 -5.14
N GLN A 99 -9.92 5.27 -4.83
CA GLN A 99 -10.46 3.94 -5.15
C GLN A 99 -11.64 4.01 -6.13
N THR A 100 -11.67 5.02 -6.99
CA THR A 100 -12.57 5.05 -8.16
C THR A 100 -12.03 4.10 -9.24
N MET A 101 -12.89 3.66 -10.16
CA MET A 101 -12.45 2.80 -11.28
C MET A 101 -11.32 3.44 -12.10
N TYR A 102 -11.37 4.76 -12.32
CA TYR A 102 -10.32 5.50 -13.02
C TYR A 102 -9.00 5.51 -12.26
N ALA A 103 -9.05 5.73 -10.94
CA ALA A 103 -7.85 5.72 -10.09
C ALA A 103 -7.25 4.30 -9.99
N LEU A 104 -8.10 3.28 -9.84
CA LEU A 104 -7.66 1.88 -9.82
C LEU A 104 -7.00 1.46 -11.13
N ALA A 105 -7.53 1.87 -12.28
CA ALA A 105 -6.91 1.62 -13.57
C ALA A 105 -5.50 2.24 -13.66
N CYS A 106 -5.34 3.46 -13.14
CA CYS A 106 -4.02 4.12 -13.11
C CYS A 106 -3.02 3.40 -12.19
N THR A 107 -3.47 2.89 -11.04
CA THR A 107 -2.58 2.16 -10.11
C THR A 107 -2.29 0.74 -10.62
N ASP A 108 -3.23 0.10 -11.27
CA ASP A 108 -3.08 -1.24 -11.83
C ASP A 108 -1.98 -1.30 -12.90
N CYS A 109 -1.92 -0.30 -13.77
CA CYS A 109 -0.86 -0.19 -14.78
C CYS A 109 0.56 -0.01 -14.21
N ALA A 110 0.73 0.17 -12.91
CA ALA A 110 2.04 0.27 -12.28
C ALA A 110 2.67 -1.09 -11.94
N ALA A 111 1.90 -2.17 -12.02
CA ALA A 111 2.37 -3.53 -11.82
C ALA A 111 2.09 -4.38 -13.06
N SER A 112 3.02 -5.29 -13.40
CA SER A 112 2.87 -6.22 -14.53
C SER A 112 2.41 -7.61 -14.09
N MET A 113 2.38 -7.89 -12.78
CA MET A 113 1.86 -9.14 -12.24
C MET A 113 0.39 -9.02 -11.83
N PRO A 114 -0.35 -10.13 -11.70
CA PRO A 114 -1.74 -10.11 -11.25
C PRO A 114 -1.91 -9.41 -9.91
N VAL A 115 -2.95 -8.58 -9.78
CA VAL A 115 -3.32 -7.91 -8.52
C VAL A 115 -4.69 -8.39 -8.08
N PHE A 116 -4.73 -9.13 -6.98
CA PHE A 116 -5.98 -9.61 -6.40
C PHE A 116 -6.52 -8.62 -5.39
N ARG A 117 -7.81 -8.34 -5.49
CA ARG A 117 -8.55 -7.39 -4.65
C ARG A 117 -9.75 -8.08 -4.00
N PRO A 118 -9.54 -8.89 -2.94
CA PRO A 118 -10.63 -9.67 -2.34
C PRO A 118 -11.82 -8.84 -1.86
N CYS A 119 -11.59 -7.57 -1.51
CA CYS A 119 -12.60 -6.65 -0.99
C CYS A 119 -13.21 -5.72 -2.05
N ILE A 120 -12.88 -5.88 -3.33
CA ILE A 120 -13.17 -4.88 -4.38
C ILE A 120 -14.66 -4.52 -4.50
N GLY A 121 -15.56 -5.45 -4.30
CA GLY A 121 -17.01 -5.25 -4.36
C GLY A 121 -17.70 -5.25 -3.00
N MET A 122 -16.94 -5.27 -1.90
CA MET A 122 -17.50 -5.28 -0.55
C MET A 122 -17.73 -3.86 -0.06
N ASP A 123 -18.83 -3.66 0.65
CA ASP A 123 -19.04 -2.43 1.39
C ASP A 123 -18.29 -2.43 2.75
N LYS A 124 -18.32 -1.29 3.43
CA LYS A 124 -17.61 -1.11 4.70
C LYS A 124 -18.10 -2.08 5.79
N GLU A 125 -19.40 -2.35 5.85
CA GLU A 125 -19.99 -3.22 6.87
C GLU A 125 -19.58 -4.69 6.66
N GLU A 126 -19.53 -5.14 5.40
CA GLU A 126 -19.05 -6.49 5.07
C GLU A 126 -17.59 -6.69 5.46
N ILE A 127 -16.73 -5.69 5.19
CA ILE A 127 -15.32 -5.71 5.59
C ILE A 127 -15.18 -5.72 7.12
N ILE A 128 -15.96 -4.90 7.84
CA ILE A 128 -15.98 -4.87 9.30
C ILE A 128 -16.42 -6.21 9.88
N ALA A 129 -17.45 -6.84 9.31
CA ALA A 129 -17.93 -8.14 9.76
C ALA A 129 -16.82 -9.22 9.63
N ILE A 130 -16.08 -9.22 8.52
CA ILE A 130 -14.93 -10.11 8.34
C ILE A 130 -13.82 -9.79 9.35
N SER A 131 -13.49 -8.52 9.52
CA SER A 131 -12.45 -8.07 10.45
C SER A 131 -12.74 -8.49 11.89
N ARG A 132 -14.00 -8.40 12.34
CA ARG A 132 -14.44 -8.91 13.64
C ARG A 132 -14.30 -10.43 13.73
N LYS A 133 -14.71 -11.16 12.69
CA LYS A 133 -14.65 -12.62 12.64
C LYS A 133 -13.21 -13.16 12.75
N ILE A 134 -12.23 -12.45 12.21
CA ILE A 134 -10.81 -12.84 12.26
C ILE A 134 -10.03 -12.14 13.38
N ASP A 135 -10.73 -11.47 14.31
CA ASP A 135 -10.14 -10.83 15.49
C ASP A 135 -9.09 -9.73 15.17
N THR A 136 -9.33 -8.97 14.08
CA THR A 136 -8.45 -7.86 13.66
C THR A 136 -9.08 -6.48 13.87
N PHE A 137 -10.39 -6.41 14.13
CA PHE A 137 -11.13 -5.14 14.17
C PHE A 137 -10.58 -4.18 15.23
N ASP A 138 -10.44 -4.62 16.49
CA ASP A 138 -10.04 -3.76 17.61
C ASP A 138 -8.60 -3.22 17.45
N ILE A 139 -7.74 -3.96 16.74
CA ILE A 139 -6.40 -3.48 16.39
C ILE A 139 -6.51 -2.47 15.24
N SER A 140 -7.32 -2.75 14.22
CA SER A 140 -7.41 -1.92 13.02
C SER A 140 -7.95 -0.51 13.28
N ILE A 141 -8.82 -0.33 14.30
CA ILE A 141 -9.41 0.96 14.67
C ILE A 141 -8.52 1.82 15.59
N GLN A 142 -7.35 1.33 16.00
CA GLN A 142 -6.43 2.13 16.81
C GLN A 142 -6.01 3.41 16.08
N PRO A 143 -5.90 4.55 16.81
CA PRO A 143 -5.74 5.89 16.20
C PRO A 143 -4.31 6.17 15.74
N TYR A 144 -3.66 5.21 15.09
CA TYR A 144 -2.32 5.38 14.52
C TYR A 144 -2.45 5.47 13.01
N GLU A 145 -2.03 6.62 12.47
CA GLU A 145 -2.19 6.92 11.05
C GLU A 145 -1.15 6.18 10.20
N ASP A 146 -1.62 5.72 9.04
CA ASP A 146 -0.78 5.11 8.02
C ASP A 146 -0.13 6.18 7.12
N CYS A 147 0.91 5.82 6.39
CA CYS A 147 1.59 6.71 5.46
C CYS A 147 0.64 7.34 4.41
N CYS A 148 -0.47 6.67 4.10
CA CYS A 148 -1.45 7.15 3.12
C CYS A 148 -2.21 8.41 3.52
N THR A 149 -2.22 8.78 4.80
CA THR A 149 -2.95 9.94 5.33
C THR A 149 -2.07 11.18 5.53
N VAL A 150 -0.75 11.02 5.45
CA VAL A 150 0.23 12.06 5.81
C VAL A 150 0.10 13.33 4.96
N PHE A 151 -0.02 13.18 3.65
CA PHE A 151 -0.12 14.30 2.69
C PHE A 151 -1.40 14.20 1.86
N THR A 152 -2.54 14.08 2.54
CA THR A 152 -3.83 13.94 1.84
C THR A 152 -4.18 15.23 1.08
N PRO A 153 -4.41 15.16 -0.26
CA PRO A 153 -4.77 16.33 -1.05
C PRO A 153 -6.14 16.87 -0.66
N LYS A 154 -6.28 18.22 -0.68
CA LYS A 154 -7.57 18.87 -0.42
C LYS A 154 -8.62 18.54 -1.48
N HIS A 155 -8.18 18.42 -2.73
CA HIS A 155 -9.04 18.13 -3.88
C HIS A 155 -8.47 16.99 -4.71
N PRO A 156 -8.61 15.73 -4.26
CA PRO A 156 -8.05 14.57 -4.97
C PRO A 156 -8.74 14.37 -6.31
N LYS A 157 -7.96 14.00 -7.33
CA LYS A 157 -8.48 13.68 -8.66
C LYS A 157 -9.23 12.35 -8.66
N THR A 158 -10.54 12.39 -8.81
CA THR A 158 -11.40 11.19 -8.80
C THR A 158 -11.52 10.54 -10.20
N ARG A 159 -11.21 11.28 -11.26
CA ARG A 159 -11.21 10.80 -12.66
C ARG A 159 -9.87 11.13 -13.32
N PRO A 160 -8.76 10.53 -12.88
CA PRO A 160 -7.46 10.73 -13.50
C PRO A 160 -7.39 10.06 -14.87
N HIS A 161 -6.65 10.69 -15.79
CA HIS A 161 -6.19 10.03 -17.01
C HIS A 161 -4.78 9.48 -16.78
N LEU A 162 -4.52 8.27 -17.24
CA LEU A 162 -3.24 7.58 -17.02
C LEU A 162 -2.05 8.40 -17.54
N ASP A 163 -2.17 8.97 -18.75
CA ASP A 163 -1.10 9.76 -19.35
C ASP A 163 -0.73 11.00 -18.52
N ASP A 164 -1.73 11.65 -17.91
CA ASP A 164 -1.49 12.82 -17.06
C ASP A 164 -0.80 12.42 -15.75
N VAL A 165 -1.20 11.29 -15.19
CA VAL A 165 -0.56 10.72 -13.98
C VAL A 165 0.89 10.35 -14.27
N ILE A 166 1.17 9.69 -15.40
CA ILE A 166 2.53 9.33 -15.81
C ILE A 166 3.38 10.59 -16.04
N LYS A 167 2.87 11.60 -16.74
CA LYS A 167 3.56 12.88 -16.95
C LYS A 167 3.86 13.59 -15.61
N ALA A 168 2.95 13.51 -14.65
CA ALA A 168 3.16 14.08 -13.32
C ALA A 168 4.23 13.29 -12.54
N GLU A 169 4.21 11.96 -12.59
CA GLU A 169 5.19 11.09 -11.95
C GLU A 169 6.60 11.31 -12.51
N GLN A 170 6.73 11.53 -13.83
CA GLN A 170 8.00 11.82 -14.50
C GLN A 170 8.67 13.14 -14.07
N LYS A 171 7.97 14.02 -13.34
CA LYS A 171 8.56 15.24 -12.81
C LYS A 171 9.45 14.98 -11.58
N ILE A 172 9.34 13.82 -10.96
CA ILE A 172 10.18 13.46 -9.83
C ILE A 172 11.61 13.18 -10.35
N PRO A 173 12.61 13.97 -9.91
CA PRO A 173 13.98 13.74 -10.34
C PRO A 173 14.52 12.43 -9.76
N ASP A 174 15.34 11.74 -10.51
CA ASP A 174 16.05 10.52 -10.07
C ASP A 174 15.17 9.45 -9.42
N LEU A 175 13.88 9.36 -9.85
CA LEU A 175 12.88 8.46 -9.26
C LEU A 175 13.38 7.00 -9.18
N ASP A 176 14.04 6.50 -10.22
CA ASP A 176 14.53 5.11 -10.23
C ASP A 176 15.60 4.88 -9.15
N SER A 177 16.48 5.85 -8.93
CA SER A 177 17.49 5.79 -7.84
C SER A 177 16.83 5.81 -6.47
N MET A 178 15.78 6.63 -6.29
CA MET A 178 15.01 6.68 -5.03
C MET A 178 14.28 5.37 -4.75
N LEU A 179 13.67 4.78 -5.78
CA LEU A 179 13.02 3.47 -5.66
C LEU A 179 14.03 2.37 -5.33
N GLN A 180 15.21 2.38 -5.97
CA GLN A 180 16.26 1.40 -5.66
C GLN A 180 16.78 1.57 -4.23
N LYS A 181 17.04 2.80 -3.78
CA LYS A 181 17.42 3.08 -2.39
C LYS A 181 16.40 2.56 -1.39
N ALA A 182 15.10 2.79 -1.64
CA ALA A 182 14.05 2.29 -0.79
C ALA A 182 14.03 0.75 -0.70
N LEU A 183 14.41 0.05 -1.78
CA LEU A 183 14.54 -1.41 -1.79
C LEU A 183 15.80 -1.89 -1.07
N ASP A 184 16.92 -1.17 -1.19
CA ASP A 184 18.17 -1.51 -0.52
C ASP A 184 18.06 -1.35 1.01
N ASP A 185 17.26 -0.37 1.46
CA ASP A 185 17.03 -0.05 2.87
C ASP A 185 15.85 -0.84 3.50
N VAL A 186 15.30 -1.84 2.81
CA VAL A 186 14.18 -2.65 3.31
C VAL A 186 14.54 -3.44 4.56
N LYS A 187 13.76 -3.29 5.62
CA LYS A 187 13.88 -4.08 6.84
C LYS A 187 13.01 -5.33 6.76
N LYS A 188 13.59 -6.49 7.00
CA LYS A 188 12.88 -7.77 7.04
C LYS A 188 12.48 -8.13 8.48
N VAL A 189 11.21 -8.48 8.69
CA VAL A 189 10.65 -8.92 9.97
C VAL A 189 9.91 -10.25 9.77
N ILE A 190 10.12 -11.21 10.65
CA ILE A 190 9.44 -12.51 10.59
C ILE A 190 8.34 -12.53 11.63
N ILE A 191 7.10 -12.72 11.19
CA ILE A 191 5.91 -12.85 12.02
C ILE A 191 5.55 -14.32 12.16
N LYS A 192 5.40 -14.75 13.43
CA LYS A 192 5.05 -16.13 13.80
C LYS A 192 3.71 -16.18 14.50
#